data_7eda31eb984926b874ae535acfbb042b
#
_entry.id   7eda31eb984926b874ae535acfbb042b
#
_cell.length_a   1.000
_cell.length_b   1.000
_cell.length_c   1.000
_cell.angle_alpha   90.00
_cell.angle_beta   90.00
_cell.angle_gamma   90.00
#
_symmetry.space_group_name_H-M   'P 1'
#
loop_
_entity.id
_entity.type
_entity.pdbx_description
1 polymer ?
#
loop_
_entity_poly.entity_id
_entity_poly.type
_entity_poly.pdbx_seq_one_letter_code
_entity_poly.pdbx_strand_id
1 'polypeptide(L)' 'MNDARHKEIRRALTLLKDVQSILETALSEEQDDLDSMPDDLRNDETGQRAEDTVDALERAATYCDDLISACEDVLQS' A
#
# COMPACT_ATOMS: atom_id res chain seq x y z
N MET A 1 -0.26 -0.46 -28.72
CA MET A 1 1.08 -0.52 -28.12
C MET A 1 1.77 -1.79 -28.57
N ASN A 2 3.10 -1.82 -28.69
CA ASN A 2 3.82 -3.00 -29.19
C ASN A 2 4.00 -4.05 -28.06
N ASP A 3 4.33 -5.28 -28.48
CA ASP A 3 4.44 -6.41 -27.56
C ASP A 3 5.55 -6.24 -26.52
N ALA A 4 6.66 -5.58 -26.89
CA ALA A 4 7.77 -5.33 -25.96
C ALA A 4 7.34 -4.43 -24.81
N ARG A 5 6.56 -3.40 -25.11
CA ARG A 5 6.02 -2.50 -24.07
C ARG A 5 4.99 -3.21 -23.20
N HIS A 6 4.10 -4.00 -23.79
CA HIS A 6 3.14 -4.81 -23.04
C HIS A 6 3.84 -5.74 -22.06
N LYS A 7 4.93 -6.36 -22.48
CA LYS A 7 5.72 -7.25 -21.63
C LYS A 7 6.32 -6.51 -20.45
N GLU A 8 6.86 -5.31 -20.66
CA GLU A 8 7.41 -4.49 -19.60
C GLU A 8 6.32 -3.99 -18.64
N ILE A 9 5.15 -3.63 -19.14
CA ILE A 9 4.02 -3.22 -18.30
C ILE A 9 3.52 -4.40 -17.47
N ARG A 10 3.46 -5.61 -18.03
CA ARG A 10 3.10 -6.81 -17.25
C ARG A 10 4.11 -7.08 -16.14
N ARG A 11 5.39 -6.84 -16.41
CA ARG A 11 6.44 -6.95 -15.39
C ARG A 11 6.24 -5.91 -14.27
N ALA A 12 5.95 -4.67 -14.64
CA ALA A 12 5.64 -3.61 -13.68
C ALA A 12 4.44 -4.01 -12.82
N LEU A 13 3.40 -4.57 -13.44
CA LEU A 13 2.20 -5.02 -12.74
C LEU A 13 2.53 -6.09 -11.70
N THR A 14 3.36 -7.07 -12.05
CA THR A 14 3.80 -8.11 -11.12
C THR A 14 4.53 -7.51 -9.93
N LEU A 15 5.44 -6.56 -10.16
CA LEU A 15 6.17 -5.88 -9.10
C LEU A 15 5.22 -5.06 -8.22
N LEU A 16 4.24 -4.40 -8.81
CA LEU A 16 3.24 -3.61 -8.05
C LEU A 16 2.37 -4.49 -7.17
N LYS A 17 2.06 -5.71 -7.60
CA LYS A 17 1.30 -6.66 -6.78
C LYS A 17 2.12 -7.14 -5.58
N ASP A 18 3.44 -7.27 -5.74
CA ASP A 18 4.32 -7.55 -4.61
C ASP A 18 4.34 -6.37 -3.62
N VAL A 19 4.43 -5.15 -4.13
CA VAL A 19 4.35 -3.94 -3.31
C VAL A 19 3.02 -3.88 -2.56
N GLN A 20 1.92 -4.15 -3.26
CA GLN A 20 0.58 -4.18 -2.66
C GLN A 20 0.52 -5.12 -1.47
N SER A 21 1.04 -6.34 -1.63
CA SER A 21 1.07 -7.34 -0.57
C SER A 21 1.89 -6.86 0.64
N ILE A 22 3.04 -6.25 0.40
CA ILE A 22 3.89 -5.71 1.46
C ILE A 22 3.17 -4.60 2.22
N LEU A 23 2.54 -3.67 1.50
CA LEU A 23 1.82 -2.54 2.11
C LEU A 23 0.61 -3.02 2.92
N GLU A 24 -0.14 -3.99 2.42
CA GLU A 24 -1.29 -4.56 3.13
C GLU A 24 -0.86 -5.25 4.42
N THR A 25 0.24 -6.01 4.38
CA THR A 25 0.79 -6.66 5.57
C THR A 25 1.26 -5.62 6.58
N ALA A 26 2.01 -4.63 6.15
CA ALA A 26 2.50 -3.56 7.02
C ALA A 26 1.34 -2.78 7.66
N LEU A 27 0.31 -2.47 6.88
CA LEU A 27 -0.88 -1.76 7.39
C LEU A 27 -1.59 -2.59 8.45
N SER A 28 -1.78 -3.89 8.21
CA SER A 28 -2.43 -4.78 9.15
C SER A 28 -1.65 -4.87 10.47
N GLU A 29 -0.33 -4.99 10.39
CA GLU A 29 0.54 -5.08 11.58
C GLU A 29 0.51 -3.77 12.38
N GLU A 30 0.61 -2.62 11.71
CA GLU A 30 0.57 -1.31 12.38
C GLU A 30 -0.80 -1.06 13.01
N GLN A 31 -1.87 -1.45 12.34
CA GLN A 31 -3.23 -1.32 12.87
C GLN A 31 -3.41 -2.18 14.13
N ASP A 32 -2.90 -3.42 14.11
CA ASP A 32 -2.96 -4.32 15.26
C ASP A 32 -2.15 -3.75 16.44
N ASP A 33 -0.98 -3.19 16.17
CA ASP A 33 -0.16 -2.56 17.19
C ASP A 33 -0.87 -1.37 17.83
N LEU A 34 -1.51 -0.54 17.00
CA LEU A 34 -2.28 0.61 17.47
C LEU A 34 -3.46 0.17 18.32
N ASP A 35 -4.21 -0.85 17.87
CA ASP A 35 -5.38 -1.37 18.58
C ASP A 35 -5.02 -2.02 19.92
N SER A 36 -3.79 -2.53 20.03
CA SER A 36 -3.28 -3.19 21.24
C SER A 36 -2.62 -2.21 22.21
N MET A 37 -2.49 -0.95 21.81
CA MET A 37 -1.78 0.06 22.61
C MET A 37 -2.61 0.45 23.83
N PRO A 38 -2.01 0.52 25.05
CA PRO A 38 -2.72 1.02 26.22
C PRO A 38 -3.19 2.46 26.03
N ASP A 39 -4.29 2.84 26.67
CA ASP A 39 -4.92 4.14 26.50
C ASP A 39 -3.97 5.32 26.78
N ASP A 40 -3.13 5.21 27.79
CA ASP A 40 -2.19 6.28 28.13
C ASP A 40 -1.12 6.49 27.04
N LEU A 41 -0.64 5.42 26.41
CA LEU A 41 0.28 5.48 25.27
C LEU A 41 -0.44 5.94 24.00
N ARG A 42 -1.67 5.46 23.81
CA ARG A 42 -2.48 5.79 22.64
C ARG A 42 -2.82 7.27 22.56
N ASN A 43 -2.97 7.91 23.71
CA ASN A 43 -3.34 9.33 23.81
C ASN A 43 -2.14 10.27 23.85
N ASP A 44 -0.91 9.73 23.80
CA ASP A 44 0.30 10.54 23.78
C ASP A 44 0.93 10.58 22.39
N GLU A 45 2.16 11.09 22.31
CA GLU A 45 2.91 11.23 21.06
C GLU A 45 3.14 9.87 20.36
N THR A 46 3.31 8.80 21.13
CA THR A 46 3.51 7.44 20.58
C THR A 46 2.28 6.99 19.81
N GLY A 47 1.10 7.17 20.38
CA GLY A 47 -0.16 6.84 19.72
C GLY A 47 -0.38 7.69 18.48
N GLN A 48 -0.07 8.98 18.53
CA GLN A 48 -0.19 9.88 17.39
C GLN A 48 0.70 9.46 16.23
N ARG A 49 1.94 9.06 16.51
CA ARG A 49 2.86 8.55 15.48
C ARG A 49 2.35 7.28 14.84
N ALA A 50 1.78 6.38 15.65
CA ALA A 50 1.21 5.13 15.15
C ALA A 50 0.02 5.41 14.22
N GLU A 51 -0.86 6.35 14.60
CA GLU A 51 -1.99 6.76 13.75
C GLU A 51 -1.50 7.39 12.45
N ASP A 52 -0.50 8.25 12.50
CA ASP A 52 0.08 8.88 11.31
C ASP A 52 0.69 7.84 10.37
N THR A 53 1.33 6.80 10.92
CA THR A 53 1.90 5.70 10.15
C THR A 53 0.80 4.89 9.47
N VAL A 54 -0.28 4.57 10.18
CA VAL A 54 -1.43 3.88 9.60
C VAL A 54 -2.03 4.69 8.46
N ASP A 55 -2.23 6.00 8.65
CA ASP A 55 -2.76 6.88 7.61
C ASP A 55 -1.87 6.91 6.37
N ALA A 56 -0.55 6.99 6.58
CA ALA A 56 0.41 6.99 5.47
C ALA A 56 0.40 5.67 4.71
N LEU A 57 0.31 4.53 5.41
CA LEU A 57 0.23 3.21 4.79
C LEU A 57 -1.08 3.03 4.01
N GLU A 58 -2.19 3.53 4.52
CA GLU A 58 -3.48 3.51 3.81
C GLU A 58 -3.40 4.29 2.51
N ARG A 59 -2.77 5.48 2.53
CA ARG A 59 -2.57 6.28 1.31
C ARG A 59 -1.67 5.55 0.31
N ALA A 60 -0.57 4.97 0.80
CA ALA A 60 0.35 4.22 -0.06
C ALA A 60 -0.36 3.04 -0.72
N ALA A 61 -1.17 2.31 0.03
CA ALA A 61 -1.95 1.18 -0.49
C ALA A 61 -2.95 1.64 -1.56
N THR A 62 -3.64 2.76 -1.32
CA THR A 62 -4.58 3.34 -2.28
C THR A 62 -3.88 3.76 -3.58
N TYR A 63 -2.73 4.43 -3.47
CA TYR A 63 -1.95 4.82 -4.64
C TYR A 63 -1.44 3.62 -5.41
N CYS A 64 -1.05 2.56 -4.70
CA CYS A 64 -0.62 1.31 -5.32
C CYS A 64 -1.76 0.67 -6.12
N ASP A 65 -2.96 0.62 -5.54
CA ASP A 65 -4.16 0.10 -6.21
C ASP A 65 -4.49 0.91 -7.48
N ASP A 66 -4.40 2.23 -7.39
CA ASP A 66 -4.63 3.12 -8.53
C ASP A 66 -3.60 2.87 -9.63
N LEU A 67 -2.35 2.68 -9.25
CA LEU A 67 -1.26 2.42 -10.18
C LEU A 67 -1.44 1.07 -10.89
N ILE A 68 -1.84 0.05 -10.15
CA ILE A 68 -2.17 -1.27 -10.71
C ILE A 68 -3.28 -1.13 -11.75
N SER A 69 -4.35 -0.43 -11.39
CA SER A 69 -5.48 -0.20 -12.28
C SER A 69 -5.08 0.53 -13.56
N ALA A 70 -4.24 1.56 -13.44
CA ALA A 70 -3.73 2.31 -14.58
C ALA A 70 -2.87 1.42 -15.50
N CYS A 71 -2.03 0.55 -14.93
CA CYS A 71 -1.23 -0.39 -15.71
C CYS A 71 -2.10 -1.40 -16.45
N GLU A 72 -3.16 -1.87 -15.80
CA GLU A 72 -4.13 -2.76 -16.45
C GLU A 72 -4.82 -2.09 -17.63
N ASP A 73 -5.18 -0.82 -17.48
CA ASP A 73 -5.76 -0.02 -18.57
C ASP A 73 -4.81 0.09 -19.75
N VAL A 74 -3.52 0.28 -19.50
CA VAL A 74 -2.49 0.32 -20.55
C VAL A 74 -2.47 -0.99 -21.33
N LEU A 75 -2.60 -2.14 -20.63
CA LEU A 75 -2.60 -3.45 -21.28
C LEU A 75 -3.83 -3.71 -22.14
N GLN A 76 -4.91 -2.98 -21.92
CA GLN A 76 -6.14 -3.08 -22.71
C GLN A 76 -6.14 -2.18 -23.95
N SER A 77 -5.11 -1.38 -24.12
CA SER A 77 -5.01 -0.43 -25.27
C SER A 77 -4.61 -1.09 -26.58
#